data_8a41fc7283489f4885fe3efe92e01be0
#
_entry.id   8a41fc7283489f4885fe3efe92e01be0
#
_cell.length_a   1.000
_cell.length_b   1.000
_cell.length_c   1.000
_cell.angle_alpha   90.00
_cell.angle_beta   90.00
_cell.angle_gamma   90.00
#
_symmetry.space_group_name_H-M   'P 1'
#
loop_
_entity.id
_entity.type
_entity.pdbx_description
1 polymer ?
#
loop_
_entity_poly.entity_id
_entity_poly.type
_entity_poly.pdbx_seq_one_letter_code
_entity_poly.pdbx_strand_id
1 'polypeptide(L)'
;MIRESKAGTDFNQFSLITQKRFGPFFFTQFLGAFNDNIFRNGLIILLTFKGVEVLGLNASQIANVAGALFILPYFLFSALAGQLADKEEKSNLIQKIKLFEIILMLLATTALLTENYPYLLIILFLMGFQSSLFGPAKYAYIPQKLDKNELIGGNALVESGTYIAIILGLVVGGVAVSIGKDNDYPLALMLLSMAIIGYFFSKKIPTTEPTDPNLKINWNIVSEIRRIIGFSRKEKDIFIFIIGISWFWFYGSVITLQIPAFTINILNGNENLTT
;
A
#
# COMPACT_ATOMS: atom_id res chain seq x y z
N MET A 1 -27.23 40.30 16.41
CA MET A 1 -27.17 40.25 14.95
C MET A 1 -26.09 39.24 14.59
N ILE A 2 -26.48 37.98 14.50
CA ILE A 2 -25.57 36.86 14.12
C ILE A 2 -25.47 36.93 12.61
N ARG A 3 -24.27 37.24 12.09
CA ARG A 3 -23.98 37.14 10.64
C ARG A 3 -24.05 35.68 10.26
N GLU A 4 -25.10 35.29 9.54
CA GLU A 4 -25.13 34.04 8.83
C GLU A 4 -23.93 33.99 7.88
N SER A 5 -23.05 33.03 8.13
CA SER A 5 -21.97 32.65 7.22
C SER A 5 -22.62 32.19 5.93
N LYS A 6 -22.31 32.84 4.83
CA LYS A 6 -22.71 32.43 3.48
C LYS A 6 -22.42 30.93 3.37
N ALA A 7 -23.48 30.15 3.08
CA ALA A 7 -23.40 28.75 2.73
C ALA A 7 -22.31 28.58 1.65
N GLY A 8 -21.31 27.77 1.96
CA GLY A 8 -20.22 27.48 1.05
C GLY A 8 -20.78 26.88 -0.24
N THR A 9 -20.27 27.34 -1.37
CA THR A 9 -20.42 26.64 -2.64
C THR A 9 -20.07 25.18 -2.40
N ASP A 10 -20.99 24.27 -2.72
CA ASP A 10 -20.79 22.82 -2.58
C ASP A 10 -19.46 22.44 -3.21
N PHE A 11 -18.46 22.15 -2.38
CA PHE A 11 -17.13 21.77 -2.82
C PHE A 11 -17.22 20.38 -3.43
N ASN A 12 -17.05 20.29 -4.76
CA ASN A 12 -16.99 19.00 -5.44
C ASN A 12 -15.59 18.40 -5.26
N GLN A 13 -15.46 17.44 -4.33
CA GLN A 13 -14.19 16.78 -4.04
C GLN A 13 -13.54 16.11 -5.27
N PHE A 14 -14.32 15.64 -6.25
CA PHE A 14 -13.79 15.02 -7.47
C PHE A 14 -12.98 15.99 -8.33
N SER A 15 -13.22 17.31 -8.21
CA SER A 15 -12.42 18.31 -8.90
C SER A 15 -10.96 18.31 -8.46
N LEU A 16 -10.64 17.81 -7.27
CA LEU A 16 -9.25 17.68 -6.80
C LEU A 16 -8.40 16.77 -7.69
N ILE A 17 -8.98 15.72 -8.25
CA ILE A 17 -8.25 14.74 -9.07
C ILE A 17 -7.63 15.40 -10.32
N THR A 18 -8.26 16.44 -10.85
CA THR A 18 -7.76 17.18 -12.02
C THR A 18 -6.78 18.30 -11.66
N GLN A 19 -6.64 18.65 -10.39
CA GLN A 19 -5.77 19.73 -9.94
C GLN A 19 -4.32 19.28 -9.86
N LYS A 20 -3.40 20.14 -10.34
CA LYS A 20 -1.95 19.87 -10.33
C LYS A 20 -1.38 19.61 -8.92
N ARG A 21 -2.00 20.18 -7.88
CA ARG A 21 -1.55 20.02 -6.49
C ARG A 21 -1.95 18.67 -5.87
N PHE A 22 -2.96 17.96 -6.42
CA PHE A 22 -3.50 16.73 -5.84
C PHE A 22 -3.50 15.55 -6.83
N GLY A 23 -3.86 15.75 -8.09
CA GLY A 23 -4.00 14.68 -9.08
C GLY A 23 -2.75 13.79 -9.23
N PRO A 24 -1.55 14.35 -9.44
CA PRO A 24 -0.33 13.53 -9.54
C PRO A 24 -0.08 12.69 -8.29
N PHE A 25 -0.32 13.23 -7.10
CA PHE A 25 -0.22 12.52 -5.83
C PHE A 25 -1.27 11.40 -5.74
N PHE A 26 -2.54 11.68 -6.10
CA PHE A 26 -3.61 10.71 -6.11
C PHE A 26 -3.28 9.51 -7.01
N PHE A 27 -2.84 9.75 -8.25
CA PHE A 27 -2.46 8.66 -9.16
C PHE A 27 -1.21 7.91 -8.70
N THR A 28 -0.25 8.59 -8.08
CA THR A 28 0.93 7.94 -7.51
C THR A 28 0.56 6.94 -6.42
N GLN A 29 -0.30 7.34 -5.48
CA GLN A 29 -0.74 6.50 -4.39
C GLN A 29 -1.67 5.36 -4.87
N PHE A 30 -2.58 5.66 -5.81
CA PHE A 30 -3.46 4.68 -6.42
C PHE A 30 -2.69 3.57 -7.11
N LEU A 31 -1.73 3.93 -7.98
CA LEU A 31 -0.89 2.97 -8.72
C LEU A 31 0.03 2.18 -7.78
N GLY A 32 0.51 2.80 -6.69
CA GLY A 32 1.26 2.09 -5.65
C GLY A 32 0.41 1.01 -4.98
N ALA A 33 -0.75 1.37 -4.43
CA ALA A 33 -1.66 0.42 -3.80
C ALA A 33 -2.13 -0.66 -4.78
N PHE A 34 -2.36 -0.31 -6.03
CA PHE A 34 -2.73 -1.24 -7.09
C PHE A 34 -1.61 -2.26 -7.36
N ASN A 35 -0.36 -1.79 -7.53
CA ASN A 35 0.80 -2.63 -7.76
C ASN A 35 1.10 -3.57 -6.58
N ASP A 36 1.00 -3.06 -5.34
CA ASP A 36 1.15 -3.87 -4.11
C ASP A 36 0.17 -5.05 -4.10
N ASN A 37 -1.07 -4.80 -4.50
CA ASN A 37 -2.11 -5.83 -4.48
C ASN A 37 -2.02 -6.79 -5.67
N ILE A 38 -1.61 -6.34 -6.86
CA ILE A 38 -1.27 -7.24 -7.99
C ILE A 38 -0.17 -8.20 -7.55
N PHE A 39 0.92 -7.69 -6.95
CA PHE A 39 2.05 -8.53 -6.56
C PHE A 39 1.67 -9.51 -5.46
N ARG A 40 1.12 -9.01 -4.34
CA ARG A 40 0.76 -9.85 -3.20
C ARG A 40 -0.26 -10.92 -3.57
N ASN A 41 -1.37 -10.54 -4.22
CA ASN A 41 -2.43 -11.47 -4.56
C ASN A 41 -2.03 -12.39 -5.72
N GLY A 42 -1.37 -11.86 -6.75
CA GLY A 42 -0.81 -12.65 -7.84
C GLY A 42 0.17 -13.71 -7.32
N LEU A 43 1.06 -13.36 -6.40
CA LEU A 43 1.99 -14.31 -5.80
C LEU A 43 1.26 -15.39 -4.97
N ILE A 44 0.28 -15.01 -4.15
CA ILE A 44 -0.49 -15.98 -3.36
C ILE A 44 -1.25 -16.94 -4.28
N ILE A 45 -1.92 -16.44 -5.31
CA ILE A 45 -2.66 -17.25 -6.29
C ILE A 45 -1.68 -18.17 -7.02
N LEU A 46 -0.57 -17.63 -7.53
CA LEU A 46 0.45 -18.38 -8.22
C LEU A 46 0.95 -19.59 -7.39
N LEU A 47 1.39 -19.33 -6.16
CA LEU A 47 1.92 -20.37 -5.27
C LEU A 47 0.84 -21.39 -4.88
N THR A 48 -0.39 -20.93 -4.68
CA THR A 48 -1.51 -21.79 -4.29
C THR A 48 -1.90 -22.74 -5.42
N PHE A 49 -2.01 -22.26 -6.66
CA PHE A 49 -2.49 -23.06 -7.79
C PHE A 49 -1.40 -23.87 -8.50
N LYS A 50 -0.15 -23.41 -8.50
CA LYS A 50 0.99 -24.24 -8.95
C LYS A 50 1.30 -25.39 -7.99
N GLY A 51 0.70 -25.39 -6.78
CA GLY A 51 0.95 -26.41 -5.76
C GLY A 51 2.41 -26.48 -5.30
N VAL A 52 3.12 -25.37 -5.42
CA VAL A 52 4.55 -25.31 -5.09
C VAL A 52 4.72 -25.27 -3.58
N GLU A 53 5.43 -26.24 -3.04
CA GLU A 53 5.91 -26.19 -1.66
C GLU A 53 7.12 -25.26 -1.58
N VAL A 54 7.00 -24.20 -0.79
CA VAL A 54 8.11 -23.28 -0.52
C VAL A 54 8.53 -23.43 0.93
N LEU A 55 9.77 -23.76 1.16
CA LEU A 55 10.34 -23.98 2.49
C LEU A 55 9.57 -25.03 3.33
N GLY A 56 9.00 -26.06 2.70
CA GLY A 56 8.21 -27.10 3.36
C GLY A 56 6.81 -26.66 3.80
N LEU A 57 6.34 -25.49 3.35
CA LEU A 57 5.02 -24.95 3.63
C LEU A 57 4.04 -25.34 2.52
N ASN A 58 2.83 -25.74 2.92
CA ASN A 58 1.73 -25.95 1.97
C ASN A 58 1.09 -24.62 1.53
N ALA A 59 0.24 -24.66 0.49
CA ALA A 59 -0.38 -23.49 -0.10
C ALA A 59 -1.09 -22.56 0.91
N SER A 60 -1.86 -23.10 1.85
CA SER A 60 -2.56 -22.30 2.87
C SER A 60 -1.58 -21.63 3.85
N GLN A 61 -0.52 -22.33 4.24
CA GLN A 61 0.52 -21.78 5.09
C GLN A 61 1.31 -20.69 4.38
N ILE A 62 1.62 -20.87 3.09
CA ILE A 62 2.30 -19.86 2.28
C ILE A 62 1.47 -18.58 2.18
N ALA A 63 0.15 -18.67 1.96
CA ALA A 63 -0.73 -17.51 1.91
C ALA A 63 -0.67 -16.69 3.21
N ASN A 64 -0.73 -17.38 4.37
CA ASN A 64 -0.64 -16.74 5.68
C ASN A 64 0.75 -16.10 5.90
N VAL A 65 1.82 -16.81 5.54
CA VAL A 65 3.20 -16.28 5.65
C VAL A 65 3.40 -15.08 4.73
N ALA A 66 2.91 -15.13 3.49
CA ALA A 66 2.97 -14.01 2.55
C ALA A 66 2.24 -12.78 3.10
N GLY A 67 1.03 -12.97 3.65
CA GLY A 67 0.30 -11.89 4.31
C GLY A 67 1.06 -11.29 5.50
N ALA A 68 1.61 -12.14 6.35
CA ALA A 68 2.41 -11.71 7.49
C ALA A 68 3.68 -10.97 7.06
N LEU A 69 4.41 -11.48 6.07
CA LEU A 69 5.62 -10.85 5.53
C LEU A 69 5.36 -9.46 4.96
N PHE A 70 4.22 -9.25 4.29
CA PHE A 70 3.85 -7.94 3.76
C PHE A 70 3.47 -6.94 4.87
N ILE A 71 2.79 -7.40 5.92
CA ILE A 71 2.31 -6.53 7.01
C ILE A 71 3.39 -6.26 8.06
N LEU A 72 4.28 -7.21 8.32
CA LEU A 72 5.31 -7.10 9.34
C LEU A 72 6.15 -5.80 9.26
N PRO A 73 6.61 -5.33 8.08
CA PRO A 73 7.33 -4.08 7.97
C PRO A 73 6.55 -2.84 8.45
N TYR A 74 5.24 -2.82 8.29
CA TYR A 74 4.42 -1.71 8.81
C TYR A 74 4.51 -1.63 10.33
N PHE A 75 4.47 -2.77 11.00
CA PHE A 75 4.64 -2.81 12.45
C PHE A 75 6.05 -2.39 12.88
N LEU A 76 7.08 -2.84 12.17
CA LEU A 76 8.48 -2.58 12.53
C LEU A 76 8.92 -1.15 12.20
N PHE A 77 8.52 -0.63 11.02
CA PHE A 77 9.14 0.58 10.46
C PHE A 77 8.23 1.81 10.39
N SER A 78 6.93 1.71 10.73
CA SER A 78 6.01 2.85 10.64
C SER A 78 6.45 4.05 11.51
N ALA A 79 7.00 3.80 12.68
CA ALA A 79 7.52 4.85 13.56
C ALA A 79 8.75 5.56 12.95
N LEU A 80 9.63 4.82 12.30
CA LEU A 80 10.78 5.37 11.55
C LEU A 80 10.30 6.13 10.31
N ALA A 81 9.34 5.57 9.59
CA ALA A 81 8.74 6.18 8.42
C ALA A 81 8.08 7.53 8.74
N GLY A 82 7.42 7.64 9.89
CA GLY A 82 6.88 8.91 10.40
C GLY A 82 7.96 9.97 10.60
N GLN A 83 9.06 9.62 11.26
CA GLN A 83 10.19 10.53 11.45
C GLN A 83 10.82 10.97 10.11
N LEU A 84 10.94 10.06 9.14
CA LEU A 84 11.42 10.39 7.79
C LEU A 84 10.45 11.34 7.07
N ALA A 85 9.15 11.11 7.18
CA ALA A 85 8.13 11.98 6.60
C ALA A 85 8.14 13.38 7.21
N ASP A 86 8.47 13.54 8.49
CA ASP A 86 8.58 14.86 9.13
C ASP A 86 9.88 15.57 8.72
N LYS A 87 10.98 14.84 8.62
CA LYS A 87 12.31 15.38 8.32
C LYS A 87 12.50 15.73 6.85
N GLU A 88 12.04 14.90 5.94
CA GLU A 88 12.27 15.05 4.50
C GLU A 88 11.14 15.88 3.84
N GLU A 89 11.47 16.47 2.70
CA GLU A 89 10.49 17.03 1.78
C GLU A 89 9.66 15.89 1.18
N LYS A 90 8.31 16.00 1.28
CA LYS A 90 7.39 14.86 1.04
C LYS A 90 7.39 14.40 -0.42
N SER A 91 7.44 15.32 -1.41
CA SER A 91 7.43 14.92 -2.82
C SER A 91 8.71 14.19 -3.20
N ASN A 92 9.87 14.65 -2.70
CA ASN A 92 11.15 13.99 -2.92
C ASN A 92 11.21 12.62 -2.23
N LEU A 93 10.71 12.52 -0.99
CA LEU A 93 10.61 11.24 -0.28
C LEU A 93 9.73 10.25 -1.07
N ILE A 94 8.55 10.68 -1.52
CA ILE A 94 7.65 9.86 -2.35
C ILE A 94 8.34 9.41 -3.64
N GLN A 95 9.09 10.28 -4.32
CA GLN A 95 9.83 9.91 -5.53
C GLN A 95 10.90 8.85 -5.26
N LYS A 96 11.67 8.99 -4.17
CA LYS A 96 12.67 7.98 -3.73
C LYS A 96 12.01 6.63 -3.45
N ILE A 97 10.86 6.64 -2.76
CA ILE A 97 10.08 5.43 -2.45
C ILE A 97 9.57 4.77 -3.74
N LYS A 98 9.09 5.54 -4.71
CA LYS A 98 8.64 5.01 -6.01
C LYS A 98 9.78 4.51 -6.88
N LEU A 99 10.97 5.11 -6.80
CA LEU A 99 12.17 4.57 -7.45
C LEU A 99 12.58 3.23 -6.83
N PHE A 100 12.51 3.11 -5.51
CA PHE A 100 12.75 1.85 -4.83
C PHE A 100 11.74 0.76 -5.23
N GLU A 101 10.48 1.12 -5.43
CA GLU A 101 9.46 0.20 -5.97
C GLU A 101 9.85 -0.34 -7.36
N ILE A 102 10.36 0.49 -8.26
CA ILE A 102 10.85 0.02 -9.57
C ILE A 102 11.97 -1.02 -9.40
N ILE A 103 12.92 -0.77 -8.51
CA ILE A 103 14.00 -1.72 -8.23
C ILE A 103 13.44 -3.05 -7.73
N LEU A 104 12.47 -3.01 -6.81
CA LEU A 104 11.81 -4.22 -6.31
C LEU A 104 11.05 -4.96 -7.40
N MET A 105 10.38 -4.25 -8.31
CA MET A 105 9.66 -4.89 -9.43
C MET A 105 10.61 -5.47 -10.48
N LEU A 106 11.77 -4.90 -10.70
CA LEU A 106 12.82 -5.52 -11.53
C LEU A 106 13.32 -6.83 -10.91
N LEU A 107 13.58 -6.83 -9.60
CA LEU A 107 13.97 -8.03 -8.88
C LEU A 107 12.84 -9.07 -8.86
N ALA A 108 11.58 -8.66 -8.69
CA ALA A 108 10.41 -9.53 -8.76
C ALA A 108 10.26 -10.14 -10.15
N THR A 109 10.47 -9.36 -11.22
CA THR A 109 10.46 -9.83 -12.59
C THR A 109 11.51 -10.95 -12.79
N THR A 110 12.75 -10.74 -12.36
CA THR A 110 13.80 -11.77 -12.48
C THR A 110 13.46 -13.02 -11.69
N ALA A 111 12.92 -12.87 -10.47
CA ALA A 111 12.53 -13.99 -9.61
C ALA A 111 11.34 -14.79 -10.18
N LEU A 112 10.36 -14.11 -10.81
CA LEU A 112 9.25 -14.76 -11.52
C LEU A 112 9.74 -15.56 -12.72
N LEU A 113 10.59 -14.97 -13.56
CA LEU A 113 11.10 -15.61 -14.77
C LEU A 113 12.06 -16.78 -14.49
N THR A 114 12.67 -16.81 -13.30
CA THR A 114 13.54 -17.91 -12.86
C THR A 114 12.84 -18.85 -11.89
N GLU A 115 11.55 -18.69 -11.66
CA GLU A 115 10.72 -19.48 -10.72
C GLU A 115 11.32 -19.57 -9.30
N ASN A 116 12.01 -18.51 -8.87
CA ASN A 116 12.64 -18.46 -7.55
C ASN A 116 11.64 -17.92 -6.50
N TYR A 117 10.70 -18.76 -6.09
CA TYR A 117 9.62 -18.40 -5.17
C TYR A 117 10.09 -17.98 -3.78
N PRO A 118 11.13 -18.58 -3.15
CA PRO A 118 11.67 -18.07 -1.88
C PRO A 118 12.14 -16.62 -1.98
N TYR A 119 12.74 -16.25 -3.12
CA TYR A 119 13.18 -14.87 -3.35
C TYR A 119 12.01 -13.90 -3.51
N LEU A 120 10.89 -14.33 -4.11
CA LEU A 120 9.67 -13.53 -4.17
C LEU A 120 9.09 -13.21 -2.79
N LEU A 121 9.20 -14.11 -1.81
CA LEU A 121 8.78 -13.84 -0.43
C LEU A 121 9.65 -12.75 0.24
N ILE A 122 10.96 -12.74 -0.05
CA ILE A 122 11.86 -11.67 0.41
C ILE A 122 11.46 -10.33 -0.23
N ILE A 123 11.18 -10.33 -1.53
CA ILE A 123 10.74 -9.12 -2.24
C ILE A 123 9.40 -8.64 -1.68
N LEU A 124 8.48 -9.54 -1.34
CA LEU A 124 7.20 -9.19 -0.72
C LEU A 124 7.39 -8.49 0.63
N PHE A 125 8.33 -8.94 1.46
CA PHE A 125 8.71 -8.23 2.68
C PHE A 125 9.27 -6.83 2.39
N LEU A 126 10.15 -6.71 1.39
CA LEU A 126 10.71 -5.41 0.98
C LEU A 126 9.65 -4.48 0.36
N MET A 127 8.64 -5.04 -0.32
CA MET A 127 7.46 -4.27 -0.76
C MET A 127 6.66 -3.73 0.43
N GLY A 128 6.40 -4.55 1.44
CA GLY A 128 5.78 -4.09 2.67
C GLY A 128 6.59 -2.99 3.36
N PHE A 129 7.93 -3.11 3.35
CA PHE A 129 8.81 -2.06 3.85
C PHE A 129 8.68 -0.75 3.04
N GLN A 130 8.72 -0.82 1.72
CA GLN A 130 8.53 0.33 0.83
C GLN A 130 7.19 1.01 1.09
N SER A 131 6.10 0.24 1.18
CA SER A 131 4.76 0.74 1.42
C SER A 131 4.58 1.31 2.83
N SER A 132 5.30 0.77 3.83
CA SER A 132 5.33 1.34 5.19
C SER A 132 5.97 2.73 5.25
N LEU A 133 6.95 3.01 4.39
CA LEU A 133 7.55 4.35 4.25
C LEU A 133 6.59 5.33 3.55
N PHE A 134 5.79 4.85 2.60
CA PHE A 134 4.86 5.67 1.84
C PHE A 134 3.68 6.17 2.70
N GLY A 135 3.18 5.35 3.62
CA GLY A 135 2.01 5.67 4.44
C GLY A 135 2.09 7.02 5.15
N PRO A 136 3.05 7.26 6.05
CA PRO A 136 3.20 8.55 6.73
C PRO A 136 3.46 9.71 5.77
N ALA A 137 4.25 9.53 4.71
CA ALA A 137 4.51 10.56 3.70
C ALA A 137 3.20 10.98 3.00
N LYS A 138 2.31 10.01 2.69
CA LYS A 138 0.98 10.23 2.11
C LYS A 138 0.13 11.15 2.98
N TYR A 139 -0.01 10.84 4.26
CA TYR A 139 -0.85 11.61 5.18
C TYR A 139 -0.22 12.95 5.60
N ALA A 140 1.11 13.07 5.58
CA ALA A 140 1.80 14.34 5.81
C ALA A 140 1.72 15.30 4.62
N TYR A 141 1.56 14.78 3.38
CA TYR A 141 1.43 15.59 2.16
C TYR A 141 0.07 16.29 2.08
N ILE A 142 -1.02 15.58 2.38
CA ILE A 142 -2.41 16.05 2.19
C ILE A 142 -2.65 17.40 2.86
N PRO A 143 -2.38 17.61 4.16
CA PRO A 143 -2.67 18.87 4.84
C PRO A 143 -1.79 20.04 4.40
N GLN A 144 -0.68 19.78 3.68
CA GLN A 144 0.17 20.83 3.13
C GLN A 144 -0.30 21.34 1.75
N LYS A 145 -1.20 20.61 1.09
CA LYS A 145 -1.64 20.91 -0.28
C LYS A 145 -3.13 21.16 -0.41
N LEU A 146 -3.91 20.81 0.59
CA LEU A 146 -5.34 21.02 0.61
C LEU A 146 -5.74 22.03 1.69
N ASP A 147 -6.75 22.83 1.37
CA ASP A 147 -7.36 23.74 2.33
C ASP A 147 -8.18 22.98 3.37
N LYS A 148 -8.44 23.60 4.53
CA LYS A 148 -9.14 22.95 5.65
C LYS A 148 -10.51 22.37 5.27
N ASN A 149 -11.25 23.03 4.39
CA ASN A 149 -12.54 22.59 3.86
C ASN A 149 -12.45 21.47 2.84
N GLU A 150 -11.26 21.20 2.27
CA GLU A 150 -11.00 20.17 1.29
C GLU A 150 -10.45 18.88 1.91
N LEU A 151 -9.93 18.94 3.16
CA LEU A 151 -9.25 17.81 3.80
C LEU A 151 -10.11 16.56 3.92
N ILE A 152 -11.40 16.72 4.28
CA ILE A 152 -12.31 15.59 4.40
C ILE A 152 -12.51 14.92 3.04
N GLY A 153 -12.81 15.72 2.00
CA GLY A 153 -12.99 15.21 0.63
C GLY A 153 -11.72 14.61 0.04
N GLY A 154 -10.56 15.25 0.28
CA GLY A 154 -9.26 14.75 -0.17
C GLY A 154 -8.88 13.42 0.46
N ASN A 155 -9.05 13.28 1.78
CA ASN A 155 -8.84 12.00 2.47
C ASN A 155 -9.82 10.92 1.98
N ALA A 156 -11.10 11.26 1.81
CA ALA A 156 -12.11 10.33 1.29
C ALA A 156 -11.74 9.81 -0.11
N LEU A 157 -11.24 10.69 -1.01
CA LEU A 157 -10.77 10.28 -2.33
C LEU A 157 -9.56 9.34 -2.25
N VAL A 158 -8.59 9.65 -1.39
CA VAL A 158 -7.39 8.83 -1.21
C VAL A 158 -7.76 7.44 -0.69
N GLU A 159 -8.63 7.35 0.31
CA GLU A 159 -9.08 6.07 0.85
C GLU A 159 -9.94 5.29 -0.16
N SER A 160 -10.89 5.95 -0.82
CA SER A 160 -11.69 5.31 -1.87
C SER A 160 -10.81 4.79 -3.00
N GLY A 161 -9.82 5.60 -3.43
CA GLY A 161 -8.82 5.20 -4.42
C GLY A 161 -8.02 3.98 -3.96
N THR A 162 -7.63 3.92 -2.68
CA THR A 162 -6.93 2.77 -2.10
C THR A 162 -7.79 1.52 -2.16
N TYR A 163 -9.06 1.58 -1.75
CA TYR A 163 -9.96 0.41 -1.81
C TYR A 163 -10.22 -0.06 -3.23
N ILE A 164 -10.45 0.87 -4.17
CA ILE A 164 -10.60 0.52 -5.59
C ILE A 164 -9.32 -0.13 -6.12
N ALA A 165 -8.15 0.39 -5.77
CA ALA A 165 -6.86 -0.17 -6.16
C ALA A 165 -6.66 -1.60 -5.59
N ILE A 166 -7.09 -1.85 -4.34
CA ILE A 166 -7.04 -3.18 -3.73
C ILE A 166 -7.91 -4.17 -4.52
N ILE A 167 -9.18 -3.82 -4.79
CA ILE A 167 -10.11 -4.68 -5.51
C ILE A 167 -9.61 -4.94 -6.94
N LEU A 168 -9.24 -3.91 -7.67
CA LEU A 168 -8.72 -4.05 -9.03
C LEU A 168 -7.40 -4.83 -9.05
N GLY A 169 -6.52 -4.60 -8.07
CA GLY A 169 -5.25 -5.32 -7.95
C GLY A 169 -5.44 -6.82 -7.70
N LEU A 170 -6.44 -7.20 -6.90
CA LEU A 170 -6.82 -8.59 -6.69
C LEU A 170 -7.26 -9.24 -8.01
N VAL A 171 -8.21 -8.62 -8.72
CA VAL A 171 -8.73 -9.13 -9.99
C VAL A 171 -7.61 -9.22 -11.04
N VAL A 172 -6.86 -8.14 -11.23
CA VAL A 172 -5.81 -8.07 -12.26
C VAL A 172 -4.66 -9.03 -11.95
N GLY A 173 -4.28 -9.19 -10.67
CA GLY A 173 -3.28 -10.16 -10.24
C GLY A 173 -3.68 -11.59 -10.58
N GLY A 174 -4.93 -11.97 -10.29
CA GLY A 174 -5.45 -13.29 -10.63
C GLY A 174 -5.56 -13.54 -12.14
N VAL A 175 -6.06 -12.54 -12.89
CA VAL A 175 -6.13 -12.62 -14.36
C VAL A 175 -4.73 -12.74 -14.96
N ALA A 176 -3.74 -12.01 -14.48
CA ALA A 176 -2.36 -12.08 -14.96
C ALA A 176 -1.75 -13.47 -14.77
N VAL A 177 -2.02 -14.10 -13.61
CA VAL A 177 -1.60 -15.48 -13.34
C VAL A 177 -2.35 -16.47 -14.25
N SER A 178 -3.66 -16.31 -14.43
CA SER A 178 -4.46 -17.20 -15.29
C SER A 178 -4.05 -17.14 -16.76
N ILE A 179 -3.70 -15.97 -17.29
CA ILE A 179 -3.20 -15.81 -18.67
C ILE A 179 -1.79 -16.41 -18.80
N GLY A 180 -0.99 -16.33 -17.75
CA GLY A 180 0.40 -16.80 -17.70
C GLY A 180 0.56 -18.29 -17.45
N LYS A 181 -0.35 -19.15 -17.95
CA LYS A 181 -0.36 -20.62 -17.67
C LYS A 181 1.00 -21.31 -17.80
N ASP A 182 1.78 -20.93 -18.82
CA ASP A 182 3.07 -21.55 -19.13
C ASP A 182 4.27 -20.69 -18.72
N ASN A 183 4.03 -19.43 -18.32
CA ASN A 183 5.08 -18.51 -17.90
C ASN A 183 4.50 -17.33 -17.11
N ASP A 184 5.31 -16.69 -16.29
CA ASP A 184 4.90 -15.59 -15.43
C ASP A 184 5.12 -14.18 -16.07
N TYR A 185 5.35 -14.12 -17.41
CA TYR A 185 5.57 -12.85 -18.13
C TYR A 185 4.43 -11.82 -17.98
N PRO A 186 3.13 -12.22 -18.06
CA PRO A 186 2.06 -11.24 -17.92
C PRO A 186 2.06 -10.55 -16.56
N LEU A 187 2.27 -11.30 -15.48
CA LEU A 187 2.38 -10.76 -14.14
C LEU A 187 3.60 -9.83 -14.00
N ALA A 188 4.76 -10.29 -14.45
CA ALA A 188 6.01 -9.52 -14.40
C ALA A 188 5.91 -8.19 -15.16
N LEU A 189 5.36 -8.21 -16.39
CA LEU A 189 5.17 -7.02 -17.21
C LEU A 189 4.20 -6.03 -16.54
N MET A 190 3.11 -6.52 -15.98
CA MET A 190 2.12 -5.69 -15.30
C MET A 190 2.74 -4.96 -14.11
N LEU A 191 3.43 -5.68 -13.23
CA LEU A 191 4.09 -5.14 -12.04
C LEU A 191 5.09 -4.03 -12.39
N LEU A 192 5.98 -4.31 -13.33
CA LEU A 192 7.00 -3.34 -13.75
C LEU A 192 6.38 -2.12 -14.42
N SER A 193 5.36 -2.31 -15.27
CA SER A 193 4.66 -1.20 -15.93
C SER A 193 3.99 -0.27 -14.93
N MET A 194 3.29 -0.82 -13.92
CA MET A 194 2.61 -0.02 -12.90
C MET A 194 3.61 0.76 -12.03
N ALA A 195 4.72 0.15 -11.66
CA ALA A 195 5.79 0.83 -10.91
C ALA A 195 6.37 2.02 -11.69
N ILE A 196 6.67 1.82 -12.99
CA ILE A 196 7.21 2.86 -13.86
C ILE A 196 6.19 4.01 -14.03
N ILE A 197 4.94 3.70 -14.35
CA ILE A 197 3.89 4.72 -14.51
C ILE A 197 3.70 5.49 -13.20
N GLY A 198 3.64 4.81 -12.06
CA GLY A 198 3.53 5.41 -10.74
C GLY A 198 4.71 6.36 -10.43
N TYR A 199 5.93 5.99 -10.80
CA TYR A 199 7.09 6.86 -10.67
C TYR A 199 6.99 8.12 -11.54
N PHE A 200 6.51 8.02 -12.78
CA PHE A 200 6.30 9.20 -13.63
C PHE A 200 5.26 10.16 -13.05
N PHE A 201 4.19 9.66 -12.45
CA PHE A 201 3.23 10.50 -11.72
C PHE A 201 3.89 11.14 -10.50
N SER A 202 4.72 10.43 -9.75
CA SER A 202 5.39 10.98 -8.56
C SER A 202 6.29 12.17 -8.88
N LYS A 203 6.91 12.20 -10.05
CA LYS A 203 7.73 13.34 -10.50
C LYS A 203 6.94 14.63 -10.74
N LYS A 204 5.62 14.53 -10.91
CA LYS A 204 4.73 15.68 -11.11
C LYS A 204 4.13 16.19 -9.80
N ILE A 205 4.44 15.57 -8.67
CA ILE A 205 3.96 16.00 -7.35
C ILE A 205 4.66 17.31 -6.98
N PRO A 206 3.91 18.38 -6.66
CA PRO A 206 4.49 19.65 -6.25
C PRO A 206 5.27 19.53 -4.95
N THR A 207 6.38 20.26 -4.88
CA THR A 207 7.25 20.31 -3.69
C THR A 207 6.47 20.79 -2.45
N THR A 208 6.86 20.25 -1.30
CA THR A 208 6.36 20.61 0.02
C THR A 208 7.50 21.13 0.89
N GLU A 209 7.18 21.54 2.10
CA GLU A 209 8.22 21.89 3.08
C GLU A 209 8.41 20.74 4.08
N PRO A 210 9.65 20.45 4.51
CA PRO A 210 9.87 19.57 5.65
C PRO A 210 9.15 20.10 6.90
N THR A 211 8.53 19.24 7.68
CA THR A 211 7.87 19.64 8.92
C THR A 211 8.90 20.01 10.00
N ASP A 212 9.95 19.20 10.11
CA ASP A 212 11.09 19.42 11.00
C ASP A 212 12.40 18.97 10.33
N PRO A 213 13.07 19.85 9.56
CA PRO A 213 14.30 19.49 8.83
C PRO A 213 15.48 19.13 9.75
N ASN A 214 15.44 19.59 11.00
CA ASN A 214 16.49 19.34 11.99
C ASN A 214 16.22 18.12 12.87
N LEU A 215 15.14 17.38 12.63
CA LEU A 215 14.77 16.20 13.40
C LEU A 215 15.91 15.19 13.43
N LYS A 216 16.33 14.81 14.64
CA LYS A 216 17.28 13.72 14.85
C LYS A 216 16.51 12.40 14.88
N ILE A 217 16.72 11.56 13.86
CA ILE A 217 16.06 10.27 13.76
C ILE A 217 16.49 9.37 14.91
N ASN A 218 15.52 8.89 15.66
CA ASN A 218 15.74 7.87 16.67
C ASN A 218 15.62 6.48 16.02
N TRP A 219 16.74 5.79 15.88
CA TRP A 219 16.81 4.46 15.28
C TRP A 219 16.35 3.34 16.22
N ASN A 220 16.06 3.64 17.48
CA ASN A 220 15.50 2.67 18.42
C ASN A 220 14.01 2.50 18.18
N ILE A 221 13.66 1.54 17.32
CA ILE A 221 12.28 1.22 16.89
C ILE A 221 11.38 0.98 18.10
N VAL A 222 11.83 0.21 19.09
CA VAL A 222 11.02 -0.12 20.26
C VAL A 222 10.70 1.10 21.10
N SER A 223 11.69 1.98 21.29
CA SER A 223 11.51 3.26 22.00
C SER A 223 10.48 4.15 21.30
N GLU A 224 10.56 4.25 19.96
CA GLU A 224 9.65 5.06 19.18
C GLU A 224 8.22 4.51 19.15
N ILE A 225 8.04 3.21 19.00
CA ILE A 225 6.72 2.57 19.09
C ILE A 225 6.10 2.84 20.47
N ARG A 226 6.87 2.67 21.57
CA ARG A 226 6.37 2.98 22.93
C ARG A 226 5.99 4.45 23.07
N ARG A 227 6.76 5.37 22.49
CA ARG A 227 6.49 6.81 22.52
C ARG A 227 5.18 7.13 21.80
N ILE A 228 4.97 6.60 20.59
CA ILE A 228 3.76 6.82 19.80
C ILE A 228 2.53 6.24 20.48
N ILE A 229 2.60 5.00 20.99
CA ILE A 229 1.50 4.39 21.76
C ILE A 229 1.20 5.20 23.04
N GLY A 230 2.26 5.64 23.74
CA GLY A 230 2.10 6.47 24.93
C GLY A 230 1.43 7.83 24.63
N PHE A 231 1.74 8.42 23.48
CA PHE A 231 1.13 9.66 23.02
C PHE A 231 -0.35 9.45 22.63
N SER A 232 -0.67 8.43 21.82
CA SER A 232 -2.04 8.16 21.39
C SER A 232 -2.97 7.78 22.56
N ARG A 233 -2.46 7.17 23.62
CA ARG A 233 -3.24 6.83 24.82
C ARG A 233 -3.66 8.04 25.65
N LYS A 234 -3.05 9.22 25.46
CA LYS A 234 -3.44 10.44 26.19
C LYS A 234 -4.83 10.93 25.77
N GLU A 235 -5.20 10.70 24.52
CA GLU A 235 -6.50 11.06 23.96
C GLU A 235 -7.32 9.77 23.73
N LYS A 236 -8.23 9.49 24.68
CA LYS A 236 -8.99 8.24 24.71
C LYS A 236 -9.75 7.97 23.40
N ASP A 237 -10.36 9.01 22.84
CA ASP A 237 -11.16 8.87 21.60
C ASP A 237 -10.26 8.49 20.42
N ILE A 238 -9.09 9.14 20.28
CA ILE A 238 -8.11 8.82 19.24
C ILE A 238 -7.65 7.38 19.39
N PHE A 239 -7.37 6.92 20.62
CA PHE A 239 -6.91 5.55 20.86
C PHE A 239 -7.98 4.51 20.52
N ILE A 240 -9.26 4.77 20.83
CA ILE A 240 -10.38 3.90 20.47
C ILE A 240 -10.53 3.81 18.95
N PHE A 241 -10.44 4.93 18.22
CA PHE A 241 -10.48 4.93 16.76
C PHE A 241 -9.33 4.13 16.15
N ILE A 242 -8.11 4.26 16.67
CA ILE A 242 -6.96 3.47 16.21
C ILE A 242 -7.23 1.96 16.38
N ILE A 243 -7.76 1.53 17.52
CA ILE A 243 -8.11 0.13 17.76
C ILE A 243 -9.21 -0.34 16.79
N GLY A 244 -10.26 0.47 16.59
CA GLY A 244 -11.35 0.14 15.67
C GLY A 244 -10.88 -0.04 14.22
N ILE A 245 -10.05 0.89 13.73
CA ILE A 245 -9.45 0.80 12.39
C ILE A 245 -8.53 -0.42 12.29
N SER A 246 -7.71 -0.68 13.31
CA SER A 246 -6.81 -1.85 13.33
C SER A 246 -7.59 -3.16 13.29
N TRP A 247 -8.71 -3.25 14.03
CA TRP A 247 -9.60 -4.41 13.99
C TRP A 247 -10.24 -4.61 12.61
N PHE A 248 -10.71 -3.54 11.98
CA PHE A 248 -11.30 -3.58 10.64
C PHE A 248 -10.31 -4.13 9.60
N TRP A 249 -9.08 -3.62 9.59
CA TRP A 249 -8.03 -4.07 8.68
C TRP A 249 -7.59 -5.51 8.96
N PHE A 250 -7.50 -5.90 10.23
CA PHE A 250 -7.19 -7.27 10.62
C PHE A 250 -8.23 -8.25 10.10
N TYR A 251 -9.51 -7.96 10.35
CA TYR A 251 -10.61 -8.81 9.91
C TYR A 251 -10.67 -8.93 8.38
N GLY A 252 -10.59 -7.82 7.65
CA GLY A 252 -10.55 -7.80 6.19
C GLY A 252 -9.38 -8.58 5.61
N SER A 253 -8.20 -8.48 6.23
CA SER A 253 -6.99 -9.20 5.80
C SER A 253 -7.14 -10.70 5.98
N VAL A 254 -7.70 -11.16 7.11
CA VAL A 254 -7.95 -12.59 7.36
C VAL A 254 -8.88 -13.18 6.30
N ILE A 255 -9.98 -12.50 5.98
CA ILE A 255 -10.90 -12.97 4.94
C ILE A 255 -10.19 -13.06 3.59
N THR A 256 -9.54 -11.97 3.16
CA THR A 256 -8.89 -11.91 1.84
C THR A 256 -7.82 -12.98 1.66
N LEU A 257 -7.03 -13.26 2.69
CA LEU A 257 -5.99 -14.29 2.64
C LEU A 257 -6.53 -15.72 2.55
N GLN A 258 -7.74 -15.96 3.04
CA GLN A 258 -8.33 -17.31 3.02
C GLN A 258 -9.14 -17.62 1.74
N ILE A 259 -9.45 -16.60 0.91
CA ILE A 259 -10.23 -16.82 -0.33
C ILE A 259 -9.60 -17.87 -1.25
N PRO A 260 -8.29 -17.85 -1.59
CA PRO A 260 -7.72 -18.87 -2.48
C PRO A 260 -7.80 -20.29 -1.92
N ALA A 261 -7.49 -20.48 -0.64
CA ALA A 261 -7.58 -21.78 0.02
C ALA A 261 -9.03 -22.29 0.11
N PHE A 262 -9.98 -21.41 0.39
CA PHE A 262 -11.41 -21.73 0.42
C PHE A 262 -11.92 -22.13 -0.98
N THR A 263 -11.48 -21.42 -2.02
CA THR A 263 -11.85 -21.75 -3.41
C THR A 263 -11.39 -23.13 -3.81
N ILE A 264 -10.14 -23.51 -3.49
CA ILE A 264 -9.62 -24.84 -3.82
C ILE A 264 -10.28 -25.91 -2.96
N ASN A 265 -10.25 -25.78 -1.63
CA ASN A 265 -10.57 -26.87 -0.71
C ASN A 265 -12.07 -27.09 -0.54
N ILE A 266 -12.89 -26.05 -0.73
CA ILE A 266 -14.34 -26.13 -0.48
C ILE A 266 -15.14 -26.05 -1.78
N LEU A 267 -14.77 -25.11 -2.68
CA LEU A 267 -15.51 -24.92 -3.93
C LEU A 267 -14.98 -25.77 -5.09
N ASN A 268 -13.85 -26.46 -4.93
CA ASN A 268 -13.13 -27.18 -6.00
C ASN A 268 -12.94 -26.31 -7.25
N GLY A 269 -12.70 -25.02 -7.04
CA GLY A 269 -12.56 -24.01 -8.07
C GLY A 269 -11.14 -23.83 -8.56
N ASN A 270 -10.99 -23.01 -9.59
CA ASN A 270 -9.72 -22.63 -10.18
C ASN A 270 -9.37 -21.15 -9.83
N GLU A 271 -8.24 -20.66 -10.35
CA GLU A 271 -7.74 -19.29 -10.13
C GLU A 271 -8.73 -18.20 -10.54
N ASN A 272 -9.57 -18.44 -11.56
CA ASN A 272 -10.60 -17.48 -12.00
C ASN A 272 -11.74 -17.30 -11.00
N LEU A 273 -12.01 -18.31 -10.17
CA LEU A 273 -13.02 -18.25 -9.11
C LEU A 273 -12.54 -17.50 -7.86
N THR A 274 -11.22 -17.27 -7.74
CA THR A 274 -10.62 -16.54 -6.63
C THR A 274 -10.61 -15.03 -6.85
N THR A 275 -10.81 -14.59 -8.08
CA THR A 275 -10.77 -13.18 -8.52
C THR A 275 -12.16 -12.62 -8.69
#